data_6b817f06cf862e6b3a426400e9392636
#
_entry.id   6b817f06cf862e6b3a426400e9392636
#
_cell.length_a   1.000
_cell.length_b   1.000
_cell.length_c   1.000
_cell.angle_alpha   90.00
_cell.angle_beta   90.00
_cell.angle_gamma   90.00
#
_symmetry.space_group_name_H-M   'P 1'
#
loop_
_entity.id
_entity.type
_entity.pdbx_description
1 polymer ?
#
loop_
_entity_poly.entity_id
_entity_poly.type
_entity_poly.pdbx_seq_one_letter_code
_entity_poly.pdbx_strand_id
1 'polypeptide(L)'
;YMAALLTSVLGDSAKVSEYILECREMGITILTPDINQSGADFTVRDKTIRFGLAAVKNVGRSFVAALEKERQSGGPFRSFSDFCSRMVETDLNKRALENLIRCGAFDNFGHRRSQLLRVYEQVLDASVSERRKNIEGQIDLFGMAQEEEAAEVELPDIPEYPKRELLAMEKQTTGIYLSGHPLDEQGELVKQVGATPIGQVLAAFAPEEEEGMGRAESDLRDGMYITLAGIVSAVKLKTTKNNTTMAYVTLEDRSGSMELLVFQKAMDSAPGAFVEDNALVVYGRISAREDEAPKLVCDRCAVLTPQSAAEWQNKNRNSGWRHASRGSAPRPQVRETKEGAEKEPSGPRLYLRFSGENAPLLEQTKALLRQSPGQTPVVIFYSDTGKRFLARQELWVTPGEELIQNLG
;
A
#
# COMPACT_ATOMS: atom_id res chain seq x y z
N TYR A 1 -5.03 6.97 24.21
CA TYR A 1 -4.16 7.70 23.30
C TYR A 1 -4.57 7.44 21.84
N MET A 2 -4.39 6.21 21.30
CA MET A 2 -4.65 5.86 19.88
C MET A 2 -6.05 6.23 19.38
N ALA A 3 -7.10 6.01 20.18
CA ALA A 3 -8.45 6.42 19.77
C ALA A 3 -8.61 7.94 19.62
N ALA A 4 -7.96 8.74 20.50
CA ALA A 4 -7.96 10.19 20.38
C ALA A 4 -7.15 10.65 19.13
N LEU A 5 -6.03 9.99 18.85
CA LEU A 5 -5.22 10.24 17.66
C LEU A 5 -6.00 9.94 16.38
N LEU A 6 -6.64 8.75 16.29
CA LEU A 6 -7.52 8.38 15.19
C LEU A 6 -8.67 9.39 15.00
N THR A 7 -9.26 9.87 16.09
CA THR A 7 -10.33 10.87 16.05
C THR A 7 -9.84 12.22 15.52
N SER A 8 -8.61 12.63 15.85
CA SER A 8 -8.04 13.89 15.38
C SER A 8 -7.81 13.94 13.87
N VAL A 9 -7.65 12.78 13.22
CA VAL A 9 -7.38 12.65 11.78
C VAL A 9 -8.54 12.10 10.96
N LEU A 10 -9.77 12.09 11.50
CA LEU A 10 -10.98 11.56 10.83
C LEU A 10 -11.22 12.08 9.40
N GLY A 11 -10.73 13.30 9.09
CA GLY A 11 -10.83 13.89 7.75
C GLY A 11 -9.81 13.37 6.74
N ASP A 12 -8.80 12.63 7.21
CA ASP A 12 -7.70 12.11 6.38
C ASP A 12 -7.68 10.58 6.44
N SER A 13 -8.31 9.95 5.44
CA SER A 13 -8.43 8.49 5.38
C SER A 13 -7.06 7.78 5.29
N ALA A 14 -6.03 8.43 4.76
CA ALA A 14 -4.70 7.85 4.68
C ALA A 14 -4.07 7.75 6.08
N LYS A 15 -4.14 8.84 6.88
CA LYS A 15 -3.67 8.84 8.27
C LYS A 15 -4.49 7.92 9.18
N VAL A 16 -5.81 7.85 8.97
CA VAL A 16 -6.65 6.87 9.68
C VAL A 16 -6.16 5.45 9.42
N SER A 17 -5.84 5.12 8.15
CA SER A 17 -5.32 3.81 7.77
C SER A 17 -3.96 3.52 8.41
N GLU A 18 -3.04 4.49 8.41
CA GLU A 18 -1.72 4.41 9.03
C GLU A 18 -1.81 4.11 10.53
N TYR A 19 -2.58 4.91 11.27
CA TYR A 19 -2.75 4.72 12.73
C TYR A 19 -3.51 3.45 13.10
N ILE A 20 -4.37 2.92 12.23
CA ILE A 20 -5.00 1.62 12.45
C ILE A 20 -3.99 0.48 12.26
N LEU A 21 -3.07 0.58 11.30
CA LEU A 21 -1.97 -0.38 11.18
C LEU A 21 -1.10 -0.36 12.44
N GLU A 22 -0.73 0.82 12.93
CA GLU A 22 0.01 0.99 14.19
C GLU A 22 -0.73 0.37 15.38
N CYS A 23 -2.06 0.61 15.50
CA CYS A 23 -2.88 -0.07 16.52
C CYS A 23 -2.75 -1.60 16.44
N ARG A 24 -2.80 -2.17 15.25
CA ARG A 24 -2.68 -3.62 15.04
C ARG A 24 -1.29 -4.14 15.43
N GLU A 25 -0.22 -3.41 15.12
CA GLU A 25 1.16 -3.73 15.53
C GLU A 25 1.31 -3.69 17.06
N MET A 26 0.64 -2.73 17.71
CA MET A 26 0.56 -2.65 19.18
C MET A 26 -0.35 -3.72 19.83
N GLY A 27 -0.97 -4.61 19.04
CA GLY A 27 -1.91 -5.63 19.52
C GLY A 27 -3.27 -5.07 19.92
N ILE A 28 -3.63 -3.84 19.52
CA ILE A 28 -4.92 -3.22 19.80
C ILE A 28 -5.93 -3.66 18.73
N THR A 29 -6.99 -4.32 19.14
CA THR A 29 -8.06 -4.77 18.25
C THR A 29 -8.96 -3.60 17.84
N ILE A 30 -9.17 -3.41 16.55
CA ILE A 30 -10.13 -2.47 16.01
C ILE A 30 -11.41 -3.23 15.68
N LEU A 31 -12.52 -2.83 16.29
CA LEU A 31 -13.85 -3.40 16.05
C LEU A 31 -14.52 -2.68 14.88
N THR A 32 -15.25 -3.43 14.06
CA THR A 32 -16.03 -2.88 12.93
C THR A 32 -17.05 -1.86 13.39
N PRO A 33 -17.47 -0.90 12.54
CA PRO A 33 -18.57 0.00 12.87
C PRO A 33 -19.86 -0.78 13.17
N ASP A 34 -20.68 -0.25 14.07
CA ASP A 34 -21.92 -0.87 14.51
C ASP A 34 -22.95 0.22 14.78
N ILE A 35 -24.11 0.12 14.16
CA ILE A 35 -25.13 1.14 14.24
C ILE A 35 -25.66 1.35 15.67
N ASN A 36 -25.61 0.32 16.50
CA ASN A 36 -26.06 0.36 17.89
C ASN A 36 -24.96 0.70 18.90
N GLN A 37 -23.67 0.60 18.53
CA GLN A 37 -22.57 0.75 19.49
C GLN A 37 -21.63 1.90 19.13
N SER A 38 -21.41 2.18 17.84
CA SER A 38 -20.51 3.23 17.41
C SER A 38 -21.09 4.63 17.63
N GLY A 39 -20.22 5.56 17.99
CA GLY A 39 -20.48 6.99 17.97
C GLY A 39 -19.85 7.65 16.75
N ALA A 40 -19.77 8.99 16.77
CA ALA A 40 -19.10 9.74 15.70
C ALA A 40 -17.60 9.45 15.66
N ASP A 41 -16.98 9.40 16.83
CA ASP A 41 -15.54 9.26 16.99
C ASP A 41 -15.12 7.83 17.31
N PHE A 42 -13.83 7.54 17.24
CA PHE A 42 -13.27 6.28 17.71
C PHE A 42 -13.37 6.20 19.22
N THR A 43 -13.95 5.12 19.73
CA THR A 43 -14.19 4.95 21.18
C THR A 43 -13.47 3.71 21.71
N VAL A 44 -12.97 3.81 22.95
CA VAL A 44 -12.30 2.70 23.62
C VAL A 44 -13.30 1.94 24.49
N ARG A 45 -13.31 0.61 24.37
CA ARG A 45 -14.04 -0.30 25.24
C ARG A 45 -13.24 -1.57 25.45
N ASP A 46 -13.02 -1.93 26.72
CA ASP A 46 -12.34 -3.19 27.11
C ASP A 46 -11.02 -3.47 26.35
N LYS A 47 -10.15 -2.45 26.25
CA LYS A 47 -8.86 -2.49 25.50
C LYS A 47 -9.01 -2.66 23.98
N THR A 48 -10.20 -2.51 23.45
CA THR A 48 -10.46 -2.47 21.99
C THR A 48 -10.85 -1.06 21.57
N ILE A 49 -10.69 -0.74 20.30
CA ILE A 49 -11.15 0.52 19.72
C ILE A 49 -12.29 0.22 18.76
N ARG A 50 -13.46 0.82 19.00
CA ARG A 50 -14.60 0.76 18.09
C ARG A 50 -14.46 1.82 17.02
N PHE A 51 -14.67 1.43 15.75
CA PHE A 51 -14.61 2.32 14.61
C PHE A 51 -15.73 3.39 14.66
N GLY A 52 -15.34 4.67 14.49
CA GLY A 52 -16.26 5.80 14.50
C GLY A 52 -17.06 5.92 13.20
N LEU A 53 -18.35 6.18 13.29
CA LEU A 53 -19.22 6.29 12.11
C LEU A 53 -18.88 7.51 11.23
N ALA A 54 -18.34 8.59 11.80
CA ALA A 54 -17.94 9.76 11.04
C ALA A 54 -16.69 9.52 10.17
N ALA A 55 -15.96 8.40 10.38
CA ALA A 55 -14.89 7.95 9.50
C ALA A 55 -15.39 7.20 8.24
N VAL A 56 -16.67 6.83 8.19
CA VAL A 56 -17.29 6.21 7.03
C VAL A 56 -17.62 7.28 5.99
N LYS A 57 -17.25 7.06 4.74
CA LYS A 57 -17.53 8.01 3.64
C LYS A 57 -19.01 8.35 3.53
N ASN A 58 -19.32 9.61 3.31
CA ASN A 58 -20.67 10.18 3.19
C ASN A 58 -21.51 10.08 4.46
N VAL A 59 -20.95 9.74 5.61
CA VAL A 59 -21.62 9.77 6.90
C VAL A 59 -21.18 11.02 7.65
N GLY A 60 -22.08 11.99 7.75
CA GLY A 60 -21.84 13.29 8.39
C GLY A 60 -21.94 13.22 9.91
N ARG A 61 -21.21 14.10 10.62
CA ARG A 61 -21.28 14.21 12.09
C ARG A 61 -22.69 14.60 12.57
N SER A 62 -23.41 15.46 11.83
CA SER A 62 -24.79 15.86 12.14
C SER A 62 -25.74 14.64 12.15
N PHE A 63 -25.60 13.79 11.15
CA PHE A 63 -26.36 12.55 11.07
C PHE A 63 -26.03 11.62 12.27
N VAL A 64 -24.74 11.44 12.59
CA VAL A 64 -24.37 10.57 13.73
C VAL A 64 -24.87 11.14 15.06
N ALA A 65 -24.83 12.45 15.26
CA ALA A 65 -25.38 13.09 16.46
C ALA A 65 -26.88 12.84 16.59
N ALA A 66 -27.64 12.91 15.47
CA ALA A 66 -29.06 12.59 15.45
C ALA A 66 -29.30 11.10 15.76
N LEU A 67 -28.47 10.20 15.23
CA LEU A 67 -28.51 8.76 15.50
C LEU A 67 -28.26 8.46 16.98
N GLU A 68 -27.26 9.08 17.59
CA GLU A 68 -26.99 8.91 19.02
C GLU A 68 -28.13 9.39 19.89
N LYS A 69 -28.70 10.55 19.56
CA LYS A 69 -29.89 11.08 20.24
C LYS A 69 -31.07 10.13 20.14
N GLU A 70 -31.33 9.59 18.95
CA GLU A 70 -32.43 8.65 18.71
C GLU A 70 -32.22 7.34 19.48
N ARG A 71 -31.00 6.81 19.55
CA ARG A 71 -30.67 5.65 20.41
C ARG A 71 -30.86 5.91 21.88
N GLN A 72 -30.59 7.14 22.37
CA GLN A 72 -30.75 7.50 23.78
C GLN A 72 -32.22 7.60 24.16
N SER A 73 -33.09 8.11 23.27
CA SER A 73 -34.53 8.30 23.54
C SER A 73 -35.35 7.05 23.28
N GLY A 74 -35.09 6.36 22.16
CA GLY A 74 -35.89 5.22 21.69
C GLY A 74 -35.26 3.85 21.94
N GLY A 75 -34.07 3.82 22.56
CA GLY A 75 -33.27 2.58 22.74
C GLY A 75 -32.57 2.11 21.46
N PRO A 76 -31.87 0.96 21.52
CA PRO A 76 -31.17 0.40 20.36
C PRO A 76 -32.13 0.07 19.23
N PHE A 77 -31.64 0.21 17.99
CA PHE A 77 -32.39 -0.21 16.80
C PHE A 77 -32.54 -1.73 16.78
N ARG A 78 -33.76 -2.20 16.48
CA ARG A 78 -34.12 -3.63 16.54
C ARG A 78 -33.90 -4.34 15.21
N SER A 79 -34.08 -3.63 14.09
CA SER A 79 -33.94 -4.13 12.74
C SER A 79 -33.46 -3.03 11.79
N PHE A 80 -33.16 -3.40 10.55
CA PHE A 80 -32.84 -2.44 9.50
C PHE A 80 -34.00 -1.54 9.15
N SER A 81 -35.24 -2.08 9.13
CA SER A 81 -36.47 -1.30 8.89
C SER A 81 -36.74 -0.34 10.04
N ASP A 82 -36.61 -0.77 11.32
CA ASP A 82 -36.70 0.10 12.50
C ASP A 82 -35.72 1.28 12.42
N PHE A 83 -34.47 1.01 12.02
CA PHE A 83 -33.50 2.06 11.80
C PHE A 83 -33.94 3.06 10.74
N CYS A 84 -34.37 2.60 9.55
CA CYS A 84 -34.80 3.47 8.47
C CYS A 84 -36.00 4.33 8.86
N SER A 85 -36.99 3.73 9.52
CA SER A 85 -38.20 4.41 9.98
C SER A 85 -37.90 5.51 11.00
N ARG A 86 -37.06 5.21 11.99
CA ARG A 86 -36.71 6.17 13.05
C ARG A 86 -35.78 7.28 12.58
N MET A 87 -34.90 6.99 11.56
CA MET A 87 -33.94 7.95 11.07
C MET A 87 -34.42 8.75 9.85
N VAL A 88 -35.61 8.55 9.37
CA VAL A 88 -36.15 9.19 8.16
C VAL A 88 -36.21 10.73 8.24
N GLU A 89 -36.30 11.31 9.44
CA GLU A 89 -36.30 12.78 9.67
C GLU A 89 -34.92 13.40 9.72
N THR A 90 -33.87 12.58 9.72
CA THR A 90 -32.51 13.06 9.84
C THR A 90 -31.91 13.27 8.44
N ASP A 91 -30.62 13.74 8.40
CA ASP A 91 -29.89 13.89 7.16
C ASP A 91 -29.50 12.54 6.53
N LEU A 92 -30.25 11.45 6.80
CA LEU A 92 -30.01 10.13 6.20
C LEU A 92 -30.33 10.19 4.71
N ASN A 93 -29.29 10.01 3.91
CA ASN A 93 -29.43 9.91 2.46
C ASN A 93 -29.03 8.50 1.97
N LYS A 94 -29.47 8.16 0.74
CA LYS A 94 -29.23 6.84 0.15
C LYS A 94 -27.74 6.46 0.13
N ARG A 95 -26.83 7.43 -0.10
CA ARG A 95 -25.38 7.19 -0.14
C ARG A 95 -24.80 6.88 1.25
N ALA A 96 -25.25 7.59 2.28
CA ALA A 96 -24.83 7.31 3.65
C ALA A 96 -25.32 5.92 4.09
N LEU A 97 -26.57 5.58 3.81
CA LEU A 97 -27.17 4.28 4.14
C LEU A 97 -26.41 3.15 3.41
N GLU A 98 -26.18 3.30 2.11
CA GLU A 98 -25.40 2.35 1.32
C GLU A 98 -24.00 2.13 1.92
N ASN A 99 -23.28 3.19 2.28
CA ASN A 99 -21.94 3.07 2.85
C ASN A 99 -21.94 2.45 4.24
N LEU A 100 -22.97 2.70 5.05
CA LEU A 100 -23.16 2.02 6.34
C LEU A 100 -23.40 0.51 6.17
N ILE A 101 -24.16 0.10 5.16
CA ILE A 101 -24.32 -1.33 4.84
C ILE A 101 -22.99 -1.91 4.36
N ARG A 102 -22.32 -1.26 3.42
CA ARG A 102 -21.04 -1.72 2.83
C ARG A 102 -19.93 -1.88 3.86
N CYS A 103 -19.86 -1.01 4.86
CA CYS A 103 -18.85 -1.13 5.94
C CYS A 103 -19.25 -2.11 7.05
N GLY A 104 -20.42 -2.73 6.98
CA GLY A 104 -20.88 -3.74 7.94
C GLY A 104 -21.51 -3.18 9.21
N ALA A 105 -21.95 -1.90 9.22
CA ALA A 105 -22.56 -1.29 10.40
C ALA A 105 -23.87 -1.97 10.85
N PHE A 106 -24.49 -2.78 9.99
CA PHE A 106 -25.74 -3.52 10.25
C PHE A 106 -25.55 -5.03 10.40
N ASP A 107 -24.31 -5.54 10.37
CA ASP A 107 -24.03 -6.99 10.39
C ASP A 107 -24.60 -7.67 11.65
N ASN A 108 -24.73 -6.94 12.77
CA ASN A 108 -25.32 -7.43 14.02
C ASN A 108 -26.82 -7.74 13.95
N PHE A 109 -27.53 -7.32 12.92
CA PHE A 109 -28.93 -7.71 12.71
C PHE A 109 -29.07 -9.11 12.09
N GLY A 110 -27.95 -9.76 11.71
CA GLY A 110 -27.94 -11.12 11.17
C GLY A 110 -28.34 -11.21 9.70
N HIS A 111 -28.50 -10.10 9.01
CA HIS A 111 -28.79 -10.05 7.58
C HIS A 111 -27.50 -9.95 6.76
N ARG A 112 -27.53 -10.54 5.56
CA ARG A 112 -26.41 -10.46 4.60
C ARG A 112 -26.36 -9.05 3.99
N ARG A 113 -25.16 -8.52 3.80
CA ARG A 113 -25.00 -7.20 3.13
C ARG A 113 -25.57 -7.20 1.72
N SER A 114 -25.50 -8.32 1.00
CA SER A 114 -26.12 -8.50 -0.31
C SER A 114 -27.64 -8.29 -0.28
N GLN A 115 -28.32 -8.83 0.74
CA GLN A 115 -29.76 -8.66 0.93
C GLN A 115 -30.11 -7.20 1.20
N LEU A 116 -29.41 -6.56 2.14
CA LEU A 116 -29.66 -5.16 2.50
C LEU A 116 -29.40 -4.22 1.32
N LEU A 117 -28.28 -4.40 0.58
CA LEU A 117 -27.98 -3.61 -0.61
C LEU A 117 -28.99 -3.77 -1.74
N ARG A 118 -29.73 -4.87 -1.76
CA ARG A 118 -30.79 -5.10 -2.76
C ARG A 118 -32.06 -4.31 -2.46
N VAL A 119 -32.36 -4.09 -1.19
CA VAL A 119 -33.67 -3.54 -0.76
C VAL A 119 -33.58 -2.18 -0.10
N TYR A 120 -32.41 -1.66 0.27
CA TYR A 120 -32.27 -0.46 1.10
C TYR A 120 -33.01 0.77 0.55
N GLU A 121 -33.03 0.96 -0.78
CA GLU A 121 -33.74 2.07 -1.38
C GLU A 121 -35.27 1.93 -1.21
N GLN A 122 -35.77 0.71 -1.39
CA GLN A 122 -37.19 0.43 -1.22
C GLN A 122 -37.64 0.62 0.23
N VAL A 123 -36.84 0.14 1.19
CA VAL A 123 -37.09 0.31 2.62
C VAL A 123 -37.07 1.78 3.00
N LEU A 124 -36.10 2.55 2.52
CA LEU A 124 -36.03 3.98 2.81
C LEU A 124 -37.20 4.76 2.19
N ASP A 125 -37.55 4.49 0.93
CA ASP A 125 -38.65 5.14 0.23
C ASP A 125 -40.02 4.78 0.87
N ALA A 126 -40.18 3.52 1.34
CA ALA A 126 -41.36 3.09 2.10
C ALA A 126 -41.46 3.86 3.42
N SER A 127 -40.39 3.97 4.20
CA SER A 127 -40.37 4.74 5.46
C SER A 127 -40.72 6.21 5.26
N VAL A 128 -40.21 6.84 4.18
CA VAL A 128 -40.55 8.22 3.81
C VAL A 128 -42.06 8.36 3.46
N SER A 129 -42.61 7.40 2.71
CA SER A 129 -44.01 7.41 2.27
C SER A 129 -44.95 7.21 3.44
N GLU A 130 -44.68 6.27 4.32
CA GLU A 130 -45.44 6.00 5.53
C GLU A 130 -45.50 7.23 6.44
N ARG A 131 -44.39 7.89 6.63
CA ARG A 131 -44.34 9.10 7.42
C ARG A 131 -45.14 10.25 6.82
N ARG A 132 -45.09 10.45 5.50
CA ARG A 132 -45.91 11.48 4.83
C ARG A 132 -47.42 11.23 5.07
N LYS A 133 -47.89 9.98 5.01
CA LYS A 133 -49.25 9.61 5.32
C LYS A 133 -49.63 9.97 6.77
N ASN A 134 -48.73 9.74 7.71
CA ASN A 134 -48.93 10.04 9.12
C ASN A 134 -48.95 11.57 9.42
N ILE A 135 -48.18 12.40 8.67
CA ILE A 135 -48.18 13.87 8.84
C ILE A 135 -49.40 14.54 8.20
N GLU A 136 -49.90 14.04 7.07
CA GLU A 136 -51.05 14.61 6.37
C GLU A 136 -52.38 14.39 7.10
N GLY A 137 -52.37 13.77 8.31
CA GLY A 137 -53.50 13.78 9.22
C GLY A 137 -54.76 13.14 8.68
N GLN A 138 -54.69 12.17 7.77
CA GLN A 138 -55.78 11.22 7.57
C GLN A 138 -55.88 10.33 8.82
N ILE A 139 -56.42 10.93 9.88
CA ILE A 139 -57.04 10.18 10.96
C ILE A 139 -58.18 9.44 10.27
N ASP A 140 -58.00 8.14 10.03
CA ASP A 140 -59.07 7.30 9.56
C ASP A 140 -60.16 7.39 10.59
N LEU A 141 -61.31 8.02 10.18
CA LEU A 141 -62.42 8.34 11.03
C LEU A 141 -63.14 7.08 11.60
N PHE A 142 -62.66 5.91 11.24
CA PHE A 142 -63.16 4.60 11.67
C PHE A 142 -62.16 3.86 12.56
N GLY A 143 -61.62 4.43 13.57
CA GLY A 143 -60.93 3.91 14.73
C GLY A 143 -60.69 2.40 14.92
N MET A 144 -60.49 1.65 13.85
CA MET A 144 -60.01 0.26 13.80
C MET A 144 -58.78 0.18 12.92
N ALA A 145 -57.76 1.03 13.20
CA ALA A 145 -56.42 0.70 12.76
C ALA A 145 -55.99 -0.48 13.62
N GLN A 146 -56.14 -1.70 13.11
CA GLN A 146 -55.14 -2.72 13.35
C GLN A 146 -53.80 -2.02 13.18
N GLU A 147 -52.91 -2.15 14.13
CA GLU A 147 -51.47 -1.97 13.92
C GLU A 147 -51.09 -2.89 12.74
N GLU A 148 -51.32 -2.42 11.51
CA GLU A 148 -50.62 -2.98 10.35
C GLU A 148 -49.16 -2.74 10.67
N GLU A 149 -48.51 -3.77 11.23
CA GLU A 149 -47.07 -3.88 11.27
C GLU A 149 -46.61 -3.42 9.90
N ALA A 150 -45.86 -2.31 9.87
CA ALA A 150 -45.33 -1.74 8.64
C ALA A 150 -44.80 -2.90 7.80
N ALA A 151 -45.36 -3.11 6.60
CA ALA A 151 -45.09 -4.30 5.79
C ALA A 151 -43.56 -4.43 5.68
N GLU A 152 -43.00 -5.33 6.49
CA GLU A 152 -41.55 -5.60 6.46
C GLU A 152 -41.20 -5.96 5.03
N VAL A 153 -40.36 -5.15 4.40
CA VAL A 153 -39.90 -5.47 3.06
C VAL A 153 -39.16 -6.82 3.14
N GLU A 154 -39.76 -7.84 2.52
CA GLU A 154 -39.15 -9.18 2.53
C GLU A 154 -37.77 -9.14 1.95
N LEU A 155 -36.79 -9.62 2.73
CA LEU A 155 -35.42 -9.72 2.27
C LEU A 155 -35.28 -10.91 1.30
N PRO A 156 -34.69 -10.70 0.11
CA PRO A 156 -34.51 -11.79 -0.85
C PRO A 156 -33.53 -12.83 -0.31
N ASP A 157 -33.82 -14.12 -0.54
CA ASP A 157 -32.86 -15.17 -0.20
C ASP A 157 -31.76 -15.30 -1.28
N ILE A 158 -30.79 -14.42 -1.20
CA ILE A 158 -29.62 -14.38 -2.07
C ILE A 158 -28.34 -14.66 -1.26
N PRO A 159 -27.34 -15.31 -1.86
CA PRO A 159 -26.06 -15.58 -1.19
C PRO A 159 -25.34 -14.28 -0.83
N GLU A 160 -24.53 -14.33 0.22
CA GLU A 160 -23.65 -13.21 0.55
C GLU A 160 -22.56 -13.05 -0.50
N TYR A 161 -22.03 -11.83 -0.62
CA TYR A 161 -20.87 -11.55 -1.45
C TYR A 161 -19.67 -12.38 -1.02
N PRO A 162 -18.80 -12.77 -1.97
CA PRO A 162 -17.50 -13.37 -1.63
C PRO A 162 -16.72 -12.49 -0.65
N LYS A 163 -15.98 -13.09 0.26
CA LYS A 163 -15.22 -12.36 1.30
C LYS A 163 -14.34 -11.24 0.72
N ARG A 164 -13.72 -11.49 -0.45
CA ARG A 164 -12.92 -10.48 -1.16
C ARG A 164 -13.74 -9.23 -1.52
N GLU A 165 -14.99 -9.40 -1.97
CA GLU A 165 -15.87 -8.27 -2.30
C GLU A 165 -16.30 -7.52 -1.04
N LEU A 166 -16.63 -8.22 0.06
CA LEU A 166 -16.94 -7.59 1.35
C LEU A 166 -15.77 -6.75 1.85
N LEU A 167 -14.56 -7.25 1.79
CA LEU A 167 -13.35 -6.51 2.15
C LEU A 167 -13.10 -5.31 1.24
N ALA A 168 -13.35 -5.45 -0.06
CA ALA A 168 -13.25 -4.33 -1.01
C ALA A 168 -14.28 -3.22 -0.69
N MET A 169 -15.53 -3.59 -0.33
CA MET A 169 -16.57 -2.64 0.12
C MET A 169 -16.16 -1.90 1.40
N GLU A 170 -15.59 -2.62 2.38
CA GLU A 170 -15.05 -2.00 3.59
C GLU A 170 -13.97 -0.98 3.25
N LYS A 171 -12.97 -1.36 2.45
CA LYS A 171 -11.88 -0.46 2.02
C LYS A 171 -12.38 0.75 1.24
N GLN A 172 -13.36 0.56 0.34
CA GLN A 172 -13.95 1.67 -0.43
C GLN A 172 -14.65 2.70 0.46
N THR A 173 -15.28 2.25 1.54
CA THR A 173 -16.11 3.10 2.41
C THR A 173 -15.36 3.65 3.62
N THR A 174 -14.34 2.96 4.11
CA THR A 174 -13.60 3.33 5.33
C THR A 174 -12.12 3.62 5.08
N GLY A 175 -11.60 3.27 3.90
CA GLY A 175 -10.18 3.37 3.56
C GLY A 175 -9.34 2.16 3.95
N ILE A 176 -9.89 1.22 4.73
CA ILE A 176 -9.17 0.05 5.25
C ILE A 176 -10.00 -1.24 5.17
N TYR A 177 -9.34 -2.36 5.30
CA TYR A 177 -9.97 -3.65 5.54
C TYR A 177 -10.28 -3.81 7.05
N LEU A 178 -11.54 -3.91 7.42
CA LEU A 178 -11.99 -3.99 8.82
C LEU A 178 -12.08 -5.42 9.34
N SER A 179 -12.80 -6.30 8.63
CA SER A 179 -13.13 -7.65 9.09
C SER A 179 -12.07 -8.70 8.76
N GLY A 180 -10.95 -8.32 8.14
CA GLY A 180 -9.86 -9.21 7.76
C GLY A 180 -8.93 -8.56 6.73
N HIS A 181 -8.07 -9.36 6.12
CA HIS A 181 -7.19 -8.92 5.03
C HIS A 181 -7.33 -9.86 3.83
N PRO A 182 -7.29 -9.38 2.57
CA PRO A 182 -7.39 -10.26 1.40
C PRO A 182 -6.35 -11.37 1.33
N LEU A 183 -5.19 -11.19 1.95
CA LEU A 183 -4.15 -12.22 2.08
C LEU A 183 -4.46 -13.29 3.15
N ASP A 184 -5.53 -13.16 3.93
CA ASP A 184 -5.84 -14.14 4.99
C ASP A 184 -6.07 -15.53 4.44
N GLU A 185 -6.76 -15.64 3.29
CA GLU A 185 -6.99 -16.89 2.59
C GLU A 185 -5.71 -17.47 1.96
N GLN A 186 -4.70 -16.64 1.76
CA GLN A 186 -3.43 -17.00 1.13
C GLN A 186 -2.27 -17.05 2.13
N GLY A 187 -2.56 -17.01 3.45
CA GLY A 187 -1.54 -16.93 4.49
C GLY A 187 -0.51 -18.06 4.43
N GLU A 188 -0.92 -19.28 4.07
CA GLU A 188 0.00 -20.40 3.89
C GLU A 188 0.90 -20.22 2.66
N LEU A 189 0.38 -19.66 1.57
CA LEU A 189 1.18 -19.36 0.37
C LEU A 189 2.22 -18.28 0.66
N VAL A 190 1.86 -17.24 1.43
CA VAL A 190 2.78 -16.19 1.87
C VAL A 190 3.93 -16.78 2.69
N LYS A 191 3.63 -17.69 3.62
CA LYS A 191 4.66 -18.41 4.39
C LYS A 191 5.52 -19.29 3.49
N GLN A 192 4.90 -20.01 2.55
CA GLN A 192 5.59 -20.91 1.62
C GLN A 192 6.61 -20.18 0.75
N VAL A 193 6.32 -18.98 0.26
CA VAL A 193 7.25 -18.18 -0.54
C VAL A 193 8.34 -17.50 0.30
N GLY A 194 8.25 -17.54 1.63
CA GLY A 194 9.22 -16.94 2.55
C GLY A 194 9.24 -15.42 2.45
N ALA A 195 8.08 -14.79 2.34
CA ALA A 195 7.96 -13.35 2.23
C ALA A 195 8.35 -12.65 3.55
N THR A 196 9.14 -11.59 3.44
CA THR A 196 9.44 -10.67 4.53
C THR A 196 8.24 -9.75 4.74
N PRO A 197 7.72 -9.55 5.98
CA PRO A 197 6.67 -8.58 6.24
C PRO A 197 7.11 -7.15 5.86
N ILE A 198 6.22 -6.39 5.20
CA ILE A 198 6.51 -5.02 4.78
C ILE A 198 6.82 -4.13 5.99
N GLY A 199 6.06 -4.25 7.10
CA GLY A 199 6.31 -3.51 8.33
C GLY A 199 7.71 -3.74 8.90
N GLN A 200 8.25 -4.96 8.81
CA GLN A 200 9.63 -5.24 9.20
C GLN A 200 10.65 -4.47 8.34
N VAL A 201 10.38 -4.33 7.04
CA VAL A 201 11.23 -3.54 6.16
C VAL A 201 11.13 -2.05 6.51
N LEU A 202 9.92 -1.52 6.71
CA LEU A 202 9.70 -0.12 7.08
C LEU A 202 10.38 0.23 8.40
N ALA A 203 10.21 -0.61 9.42
CA ALA A 203 10.84 -0.43 10.73
C ALA A 203 12.39 -0.44 10.69
N ALA A 204 12.99 -1.21 9.77
CA ALA A 204 14.45 -1.26 9.61
C ALA A 204 15.05 0.04 9.07
N PHE A 205 14.26 0.87 8.39
CA PHE A 205 14.68 2.13 7.77
C PHE A 205 13.97 3.36 8.35
N ALA A 206 13.26 3.22 9.48
CA ALA A 206 12.66 4.35 10.18
C ALA A 206 13.74 5.32 10.69
N PRO A 207 13.51 6.66 10.66
CA PRO A 207 14.45 7.64 11.20
C PRO A 207 14.61 7.49 12.73
N GLU A 208 15.79 7.84 13.25
CA GLU A 208 16.19 7.63 14.66
C GLU A 208 15.47 8.54 15.68
N GLU A 209 14.52 9.39 15.28
CA GLU A 209 13.89 10.39 16.15
C GLU A 209 12.80 9.86 17.10
N GLU A 210 12.44 8.60 17.04
CA GLU A 210 11.57 7.98 18.05
C GLU A 210 12.39 7.32 19.15
N GLU A 211 12.93 8.15 20.07
CA GLU A 211 13.53 7.70 21.33
C GLU A 211 12.47 6.95 22.16
N GLY A 212 12.56 5.63 22.17
CA GLY A 212 11.78 4.81 23.08
C GLY A 212 11.53 3.35 22.68
N MET A 213 11.57 3.00 21.43
CA MET A 213 11.55 1.60 20.99
C MET A 213 12.94 1.24 20.47
N GLY A 214 13.63 0.37 21.18
CA GLY A 214 14.91 -0.18 20.72
C GLY A 214 14.76 -0.70 19.31
N ARG A 215 15.60 -0.19 18.40
CA ARG A 215 15.73 -0.67 17.02
C ARG A 215 15.77 -2.19 17.07
N ALA A 216 14.75 -2.86 16.55
CA ALA A 216 14.84 -4.30 16.35
C ALA A 216 16.11 -4.54 15.53
N GLU A 217 17.05 -5.36 16.01
CA GLU A 217 18.24 -5.73 15.26
C GLU A 217 17.80 -6.37 13.95
N SER A 218 17.65 -5.54 12.93
CA SER A 218 17.24 -5.96 11.60
C SER A 218 18.49 -6.06 10.75
N ASP A 219 18.76 -7.25 10.21
CA ASP A 219 19.83 -7.48 9.23
C ASP A 219 19.54 -6.82 7.87
N LEU A 220 18.40 -6.13 7.71
CA LEU A 220 17.99 -5.50 6.45
C LEU A 220 18.82 -4.24 6.18
N ARG A 221 19.34 -4.13 4.94
CA ARG A 221 20.19 -3.01 4.50
C ARG A 221 19.80 -2.57 3.09
N ASP A 222 20.11 -1.32 2.75
CA ASP A 222 19.98 -0.85 1.37
C ASP A 222 20.75 -1.77 0.40
N GLY A 223 20.16 -2.01 -0.76
CA GLY A 223 20.72 -2.91 -1.76
C GLY A 223 20.48 -4.41 -1.52
N MET A 224 19.90 -4.80 -0.39
CA MET A 224 19.60 -6.19 -0.07
C MET A 224 18.42 -6.71 -0.89
N TYR A 225 18.49 -7.98 -1.28
CA TYR A 225 17.41 -8.66 -1.99
C TYR A 225 16.48 -9.36 -1.03
N ILE A 226 15.18 -9.12 -1.19
CA ILE A 226 14.13 -9.73 -0.37
C ILE A 226 12.96 -10.22 -1.23
N THR A 227 12.14 -11.07 -0.64
CA THR A 227 10.85 -11.47 -1.20
C THR A 227 9.75 -10.77 -0.39
N LEU A 228 8.84 -10.09 -1.07
CA LEU A 228 7.60 -9.57 -0.48
C LEU A 228 6.41 -10.33 -1.04
N ALA A 229 5.33 -10.40 -0.28
CA ALA A 229 4.03 -10.84 -0.78
C ALA A 229 2.95 -9.89 -0.27
N GLY A 230 2.07 -9.45 -1.17
CA GLY A 230 1.07 -8.43 -0.83
C GLY A 230 -0.03 -8.33 -1.90
N ILE A 231 -1.00 -7.47 -1.62
CA ILE A 231 -2.05 -7.06 -2.57
C ILE A 231 -1.61 -5.77 -3.25
N VAL A 232 -1.84 -5.68 -4.54
CA VAL A 232 -1.65 -4.43 -5.29
C VAL A 232 -2.76 -3.46 -4.90
N SER A 233 -2.42 -2.39 -4.21
CA SER A 233 -3.41 -1.37 -3.79
C SER A 233 -3.49 -0.18 -4.74
N ALA A 234 -2.43 0.09 -5.53
CA ALA A 234 -2.43 1.14 -6.55
C ALA A 234 -1.37 0.87 -7.61
N VAL A 235 -1.63 1.30 -8.84
CA VAL A 235 -0.69 1.24 -9.97
C VAL A 235 -0.65 2.58 -10.69
N LYS A 236 0.56 3.16 -10.80
CA LYS A 236 0.80 4.41 -11.53
C LYS A 236 1.84 4.17 -12.61
N LEU A 237 1.44 4.24 -13.87
CA LEU A 237 2.37 4.13 -15.01
C LEU A 237 3.09 5.45 -15.25
N LYS A 238 4.36 5.39 -15.57
CA LYS A 238 5.19 6.55 -15.92
C LYS A 238 6.12 6.20 -17.09
N THR A 239 6.24 7.11 -18.03
CA THR A 239 7.22 7.00 -19.10
C THR A 239 8.56 7.55 -18.62
N THR A 240 9.63 6.79 -18.79
CA THR A 240 10.99 7.20 -18.45
C THR A 240 11.57 8.13 -19.51
N LYS A 241 12.69 8.81 -19.21
CA LYS A 241 13.41 9.66 -20.17
C LYS A 241 13.84 8.91 -21.44
N ASN A 242 13.99 7.60 -21.36
CA ASN A 242 14.38 6.73 -22.49
C ASN A 242 13.17 6.17 -23.24
N ASN A 243 11.99 6.76 -23.09
CA ASN A 243 10.74 6.35 -23.71
C ASN A 243 10.32 4.89 -23.42
N THR A 244 10.78 4.34 -22.27
CA THR A 244 10.34 3.03 -21.75
C THR A 244 9.31 3.23 -20.68
N THR A 245 8.37 2.29 -20.52
CA THR A 245 7.36 2.33 -19.47
C THR A 245 7.91 1.76 -18.18
N MET A 246 7.61 2.41 -17.06
CA MET A 246 7.80 1.87 -15.71
C MET A 246 6.50 2.05 -14.91
N ALA A 247 6.31 1.24 -13.90
CA ALA A 247 5.20 1.37 -12.97
C ALA A 247 5.70 1.63 -11.54
N TYR A 248 5.01 2.52 -10.86
CA TYR A 248 5.02 2.62 -9.41
C TYR A 248 3.83 1.81 -8.90
N VAL A 249 4.07 0.73 -8.19
CA VAL A 249 3.05 -0.18 -7.69
C VAL A 249 3.10 -0.14 -6.18
N THR A 250 1.98 0.20 -5.53
CA THR A 250 1.87 0.09 -4.08
C THR A 250 1.44 -1.33 -3.74
N LEU A 251 2.29 -2.04 -3.02
CA LEU A 251 2.03 -3.37 -2.48
C LEU A 251 1.70 -3.25 -1.00
N GLU A 252 0.61 -3.90 -0.57
CA GLU A 252 0.11 -3.85 0.80
C GLU A 252 0.03 -5.27 1.36
N ASP A 253 0.55 -5.47 2.57
CA ASP A 253 0.34 -6.67 3.36
C ASP A 253 -0.36 -6.33 4.69
N ARG A 254 -0.42 -7.29 5.64
CA ARG A 254 -1.03 -7.07 6.95
C ARG A 254 -0.28 -6.08 7.82
N SER A 255 0.98 -5.83 7.55
CA SER A 255 1.92 -5.07 8.39
C SER A 255 2.26 -3.70 7.83
N GLY A 256 1.90 -3.42 6.58
CA GLY A 256 2.18 -2.12 5.98
C GLY A 256 2.01 -2.08 4.47
N SER A 257 2.39 -0.97 3.88
CA SER A 257 2.42 -0.79 2.43
C SER A 257 3.77 -0.24 1.97
N MET A 258 4.24 -0.70 0.80
CA MET A 258 5.51 -0.29 0.22
C MET A 258 5.38 -0.05 -1.27
N GLU A 259 6.09 0.97 -1.78
CA GLU A 259 6.16 1.25 -3.20
C GLU A 259 7.19 0.34 -3.91
N LEU A 260 6.75 -0.31 -4.98
CA LEU A 260 7.60 -1.08 -5.88
C LEU A 260 7.94 -0.24 -7.10
N LEU A 261 9.20 -0.25 -7.52
CA LEU A 261 9.65 0.29 -8.79
C LEU A 261 9.74 -0.85 -9.80
N VAL A 262 8.82 -0.88 -10.74
CA VAL A 262 8.68 -1.96 -11.71
C VAL A 262 9.08 -1.43 -13.09
N PHE A 263 10.21 -1.88 -13.60
CA PHE A 263 10.69 -1.51 -14.93
C PHE A 263 10.08 -2.40 -16.01
N GLN A 264 10.15 -1.94 -17.27
CA GLN A 264 9.57 -2.60 -18.44
C GLN A 264 9.85 -4.11 -18.47
N LYS A 265 11.09 -4.53 -18.23
CA LYS A 265 11.48 -5.94 -18.25
C LYS A 265 10.72 -6.79 -17.23
N ALA A 266 10.49 -6.27 -16.03
CA ALA A 266 9.72 -6.98 -14.99
C ALA A 266 8.23 -7.03 -15.34
N MET A 267 7.70 -5.96 -15.95
CA MET A 267 6.32 -5.92 -16.44
C MET A 267 6.09 -6.94 -17.56
N ASP A 268 7.00 -7.02 -18.52
CA ASP A 268 6.93 -7.95 -19.66
C ASP A 268 7.05 -9.42 -19.23
N SER A 269 7.75 -9.68 -18.12
CA SER A 269 7.91 -11.05 -17.57
C SER A 269 6.68 -11.59 -16.86
N ALA A 270 5.74 -10.71 -16.46
CA ALA A 270 4.51 -11.09 -15.76
C ALA A 270 3.33 -10.23 -16.26
N PRO A 271 2.87 -10.42 -17.51
CA PRO A 271 1.76 -9.67 -18.07
C PRO A 271 0.49 -9.83 -17.21
N GLY A 272 -0.17 -8.70 -16.90
CA GLY A 272 -1.40 -8.71 -16.11
C GLY A 272 -1.22 -8.94 -14.60
N ALA A 273 0.01 -9.08 -14.09
CA ALA A 273 0.25 -9.21 -12.65
C ALA A 273 -0.06 -7.91 -11.90
N PHE A 274 0.36 -6.77 -12.43
CA PHE A 274 0.22 -5.46 -11.79
C PHE A 274 -1.14 -4.84 -12.06
N VAL A 275 -2.19 -5.48 -11.54
CA VAL A 275 -3.57 -5.00 -11.54
C VAL A 275 -4.01 -4.85 -10.10
N GLU A 276 -4.75 -3.79 -9.77
CA GLU A 276 -5.31 -3.57 -8.44
C GLU A 276 -6.06 -4.80 -7.95
N ASP A 277 -5.98 -5.07 -6.66
CA ASP A 277 -6.51 -6.24 -5.97
C ASP A 277 -5.85 -7.59 -6.31
N ASN A 278 -4.85 -7.65 -7.17
CA ASN A 278 -4.08 -8.87 -7.35
C ASN A 278 -3.16 -9.14 -6.16
N ALA A 279 -3.13 -10.40 -5.70
CA ALA A 279 -2.12 -10.86 -4.75
C ALA A 279 -0.84 -11.21 -5.51
N LEU A 280 0.27 -10.63 -5.14
CA LEU A 280 1.57 -10.85 -5.78
C LEU A 280 2.60 -11.39 -4.80
N VAL A 281 3.52 -12.19 -5.34
CA VAL A 281 4.84 -12.42 -4.77
C VAL A 281 5.86 -11.69 -5.62
N VAL A 282 6.73 -10.92 -4.98
CA VAL A 282 7.71 -10.04 -5.63
C VAL A 282 9.08 -10.28 -5.02
N TYR A 283 10.08 -10.45 -5.87
CA TYR A 283 11.48 -10.50 -5.48
C TYR A 283 12.20 -9.29 -6.07
N GLY A 284 12.97 -8.61 -5.24
CA GLY A 284 13.64 -7.41 -5.67
C GLY A 284 14.64 -6.90 -4.64
N ARG A 285 15.24 -5.78 -4.97
CA ARG A 285 16.26 -5.12 -4.18
C ARG A 285 15.69 -3.93 -3.44
N ILE A 286 15.94 -3.84 -2.13
CA ILE A 286 15.61 -2.67 -1.33
C ILE A 286 16.37 -1.46 -1.88
N SER A 287 15.69 -0.33 -2.02
CA SER A 287 16.24 0.97 -2.34
C SER A 287 15.79 1.95 -1.27
N ALA A 288 16.65 2.20 -0.32
CA ALA A 288 16.47 3.18 0.74
C ALA A 288 17.40 4.37 0.47
N ARG A 289 16.84 5.57 0.35
CA ARG A 289 17.57 6.83 0.24
C ARG A 289 17.36 7.62 1.52
N GLU A 290 18.33 8.43 1.87
CA GLU A 290 18.17 9.43 2.94
C GLU A 290 16.93 10.30 2.60
N ASP A 291 16.05 10.50 3.58
CA ASP A 291 14.82 11.30 3.49
C ASP A 291 13.66 10.73 2.63
N GLU A 292 13.75 9.48 2.13
CA GLU A 292 12.63 8.82 1.43
C GLU A 292 12.27 7.50 2.11
N ALA A 293 10.97 7.17 2.12
CA ALA A 293 10.53 5.83 2.52
C ALA A 293 11.19 4.76 1.65
N PRO A 294 11.57 3.60 2.21
CA PRO A 294 12.20 2.53 1.45
C PRO A 294 11.26 2.02 0.35
N LYS A 295 11.83 1.72 -0.82
CA LYS A 295 11.15 1.17 -1.99
C LYS A 295 11.77 -0.15 -2.38
N LEU A 296 11.05 -1.01 -3.10
CA LEU A 296 11.61 -2.22 -3.67
C LEU A 296 11.74 -2.08 -5.19
N VAL A 297 12.95 -2.24 -5.70
CA VAL A 297 13.18 -2.37 -7.15
C VAL A 297 12.85 -3.81 -7.56
N CYS A 298 11.76 -3.99 -8.29
CA CYS A 298 11.25 -5.29 -8.69
C CYS A 298 12.12 -5.92 -9.79
N ASP A 299 12.68 -7.09 -9.52
CA ASP A 299 13.39 -7.89 -10.51
C ASP A 299 12.50 -8.99 -11.09
N ARG A 300 11.63 -9.57 -10.26
CA ARG A 300 10.78 -10.71 -10.60
C ARG A 300 9.48 -10.68 -9.78
N CYS A 301 8.37 -10.99 -10.41
CA CYS A 301 7.09 -11.12 -9.72
C CYS A 301 6.24 -12.25 -10.33
N ALA A 302 5.23 -12.66 -9.59
CA ALA A 302 4.18 -13.55 -10.06
C ALA A 302 2.89 -13.29 -9.27
N VAL A 303 1.73 -13.57 -9.87
CA VAL A 303 0.48 -13.64 -9.12
C VAL A 303 0.57 -14.79 -8.12
N LEU A 304 0.21 -14.52 -6.86
CA LEU A 304 0.32 -15.49 -5.77
C LEU A 304 -0.79 -16.56 -5.90
N THR A 305 -0.41 -17.71 -6.38
CA THR A 305 -1.26 -18.90 -6.53
C THR A 305 -0.54 -20.12 -5.96
N PRO A 306 -1.22 -21.24 -5.66
CA PRO A 306 -0.55 -22.45 -5.21
C PRO A 306 0.56 -22.91 -6.16
N GLN A 307 0.31 -22.81 -7.47
CA GLN A 307 1.28 -23.20 -8.49
C GLN A 307 2.50 -22.28 -8.49
N SER A 308 2.28 -20.93 -8.51
CA SER A 308 3.39 -19.97 -8.52
C SER A 308 4.20 -20.03 -7.23
N ALA A 309 3.57 -20.26 -6.07
CA ALA A 309 4.25 -20.42 -4.80
C ALA A 309 5.17 -21.65 -4.77
N ALA A 310 4.73 -22.78 -5.31
CA ALA A 310 5.55 -23.99 -5.46
C ALA A 310 6.76 -23.77 -6.40
N GLU A 311 6.53 -23.13 -7.56
CA GLU A 311 7.59 -22.77 -8.50
C GLU A 311 8.58 -21.77 -7.87
N TRP A 312 8.09 -20.81 -7.08
CA TRP A 312 8.90 -19.83 -6.38
C TRP A 312 9.85 -20.47 -5.38
N GLN A 313 9.32 -21.41 -4.58
CA GLN A 313 10.10 -22.16 -3.62
C GLN A 313 11.19 -23.02 -4.30
N ASN A 314 10.85 -23.70 -5.40
CA ASN A 314 11.79 -24.51 -6.16
C ASN A 314 12.92 -23.68 -6.79
N LYS A 315 12.60 -22.50 -7.35
CA LYS A 315 13.59 -21.57 -7.90
C LYS A 315 14.53 -21.03 -6.82
N ASN A 316 14.00 -20.74 -5.63
CA ASN A 316 14.83 -20.30 -4.50
C ASN A 316 15.72 -21.40 -3.96
N ARG A 317 15.31 -22.66 -3.97
CA ARG A 317 16.15 -23.82 -3.59
C ARG A 317 17.26 -24.08 -4.60
N ASN A 318 16.96 -24.03 -5.89
CA ASN A 318 17.91 -24.36 -6.96
C ASN A 318 18.91 -23.24 -7.27
N SER A 319 18.60 -21.99 -6.96
CA SER A 319 19.48 -20.83 -7.21
C SER A 319 20.52 -20.60 -6.12
N GLY A 320 20.62 -21.45 -5.09
CA GLY A 320 21.60 -21.30 -4.02
C GLY A 320 21.42 -20.03 -3.17
N TRP A 321 20.24 -19.40 -3.25
CA TRP A 321 19.88 -18.20 -2.51
C TRP A 321 19.57 -18.55 -1.04
N ARG A 322 20.57 -19.11 -0.37
CA ARG A 322 20.57 -19.13 1.09
C ARG A 322 20.75 -17.71 1.55
N HIS A 323 19.92 -17.28 2.49
CA HIS A 323 20.15 -16.05 3.24
C HIS A 323 21.64 -15.85 3.43
N ALA A 324 22.20 -14.83 2.81
CA ALA A 324 23.55 -14.41 3.05
C ALA A 324 23.61 -13.66 4.38
N SER A 325 23.32 -14.39 5.48
CA SER A 325 23.87 -14.10 6.78
C SER A 325 25.29 -14.61 6.78
N ARG A 326 26.19 -13.82 6.22
CA ARG A 326 27.62 -13.71 6.53
C ARG A 326 28.38 -13.08 5.35
N GLY A 327 28.85 -11.89 5.58
CA GLY A 327 30.05 -11.27 5.03
C GLY A 327 30.32 -11.40 3.53
N SER A 328 30.43 -10.23 2.88
CA SER A 328 30.90 -9.98 1.51
C SER A 328 29.90 -10.36 0.39
N ALA A 329 29.11 -9.35 0.00
CA ALA A 329 28.38 -9.36 -1.24
C ALA A 329 29.33 -9.47 -2.44
N PRO A 330 29.14 -10.42 -3.39
CA PRO A 330 29.76 -10.28 -4.69
C PRO A 330 29.03 -9.12 -5.41
N ARG A 331 29.78 -8.12 -5.86
CA ARG A 331 29.30 -7.07 -6.76
C ARG A 331 28.49 -7.70 -7.89
N PRO A 332 27.28 -7.19 -8.23
CA PRO A 332 26.57 -7.65 -9.40
C PRO A 332 27.41 -7.31 -10.63
N GLN A 333 27.86 -8.35 -11.33
CA GLN A 333 28.35 -8.18 -12.69
C GLN A 333 27.15 -7.82 -13.57
N VAL A 334 27.11 -6.59 -14.01
CA VAL A 334 26.31 -6.15 -15.15
C VAL A 334 26.78 -7.00 -16.34
N ARG A 335 25.94 -7.93 -16.77
CA ARG A 335 26.14 -8.59 -18.07
C ARG A 335 25.77 -7.57 -19.14
N GLU A 336 26.75 -6.80 -19.54
CA GLU A 336 26.71 -6.14 -20.84
C GLU A 336 26.75 -7.21 -21.92
N THR A 337 25.85 -7.10 -22.86
CA THR A 337 25.87 -7.85 -24.13
C THR A 337 27.23 -7.63 -24.79
N LYS A 338 27.93 -8.74 -24.99
CA LYS A 338 29.25 -8.78 -25.62
C LYS A 338 29.16 -8.29 -27.08
N GLU A 339 29.65 -7.11 -27.33
CA GLU A 339 30.51 -6.83 -28.44
C GLU A 339 31.76 -6.13 -27.85
N GLY A 340 32.89 -6.82 -27.83
CA GLY A 340 34.22 -6.25 -27.53
C GLY A 340 34.57 -6.14 -26.03
N ALA A 341 34.55 -7.22 -25.24
CA ALA A 341 35.15 -7.22 -23.90
C ALA A 341 36.70 -7.38 -24.01
N GLU A 342 37.39 -6.26 -24.10
CA GLU A 342 38.83 -6.22 -23.72
C GLU A 342 38.92 -6.34 -22.18
N LYS A 343 39.76 -7.25 -21.71
CA LYS A 343 40.05 -7.48 -20.29
C LYS A 343 40.57 -6.19 -19.65
N GLU A 344 39.95 -5.76 -18.53
CA GLU A 344 40.48 -4.66 -17.73
C GLU A 344 41.94 -4.92 -17.36
N PRO A 345 42.87 -4.03 -17.74
CA PRO A 345 44.27 -4.23 -17.43
C PRO A 345 44.53 -4.05 -15.93
N SER A 346 45.19 -5.05 -15.32
CA SER A 346 45.70 -5.01 -13.96
C SER A 346 47.02 -4.28 -13.96
N GLY A 347 47.05 -2.99 -13.58
CA GLY A 347 48.27 -2.17 -13.55
C GLY A 347 48.01 -0.77 -12.96
N PRO A 348 49.07 0.06 -12.85
CA PRO A 348 48.93 1.45 -12.41
C PRO A 348 47.99 2.22 -13.33
N ARG A 349 47.17 3.13 -12.76
CA ARG A 349 46.18 3.92 -13.49
C ARG A 349 46.38 5.40 -13.22
N LEU A 350 46.20 6.25 -14.23
CA LEU A 350 46.16 7.69 -14.07
C LEU A 350 44.74 8.16 -13.74
N TYR A 351 44.55 8.85 -12.62
CA TYR A 351 43.27 9.38 -12.21
C TYR A 351 43.24 10.89 -12.44
N LEU A 352 42.26 11.34 -13.23
CA LEU A 352 41.96 12.77 -13.46
C LEU A 352 40.69 13.15 -12.75
N ARG A 353 40.75 14.20 -11.93
CA ARG A 353 39.59 14.69 -11.16
C ARG A 353 39.08 16.00 -11.75
N PHE A 354 37.82 16.05 -12.08
CA PHE A 354 37.12 17.24 -12.54
C PHE A 354 36.11 17.71 -11.51
N SER A 355 35.96 19.03 -11.34
CA SER A 355 34.89 19.68 -10.60
C SER A 355 33.87 20.21 -11.61
N GLY A 356 32.81 19.44 -11.92
CA GLY A 356 31.77 19.80 -12.88
C GLY A 356 32.04 19.33 -14.33
N GLU A 357 30.97 19.28 -15.12
CA GLU A 357 31.03 18.99 -16.56
C GLU A 357 31.48 20.23 -17.35
N ASN A 358 32.78 20.55 -17.30
CA ASN A 358 33.34 21.63 -18.10
C ASN A 358 33.83 21.07 -19.45
N ALA A 359 32.98 21.13 -20.47
CA ALA A 359 33.26 20.57 -21.80
C ALA A 359 34.53 21.11 -22.45
N PRO A 360 34.87 22.43 -22.39
CA PRO A 360 36.14 22.93 -22.95
C PRO A 360 37.38 22.34 -22.27
N LEU A 361 37.39 22.22 -20.95
CA LEU A 361 38.51 21.66 -20.18
C LEU A 361 38.69 20.18 -20.47
N LEU A 362 37.59 19.44 -20.65
CA LEU A 362 37.62 18.02 -21.02
C LEU A 362 38.25 17.80 -22.41
N GLU A 363 37.94 18.62 -23.38
CA GLU A 363 38.51 18.55 -24.72
C GLU A 363 40.01 18.93 -24.74
N GLN A 364 40.43 19.94 -23.97
CA GLN A 364 41.84 20.27 -23.78
C GLN A 364 42.59 19.11 -23.11
N THR A 365 42.02 18.52 -22.09
CA THR A 365 42.62 17.34 -21.43
C THR A 365 42.76 16.16 -22.38
N LYS A 366 41.74 15.88 -23.21
CA LYS A 366 41.83 14.83 -24.23
C LYS A 366 42.93 15.10 -25.25
N ALA A 367 43.10 16.36 -25.65
CA ALA A 367 44.18 16.75 -26.58
C ALA A 367 45.57 16.49 -25.99
N LEU A 368 45.77 16.82 -24.70
CA LEU A 368 46.99 16.55 -23.97
C LEU A 368 47.27 15.06 -23.81
N LEU A 369 46.28 14.24 -23.50
CA LEU A 369 46.40 12.78 -23.36
C LEU A 369 46.82 12.13 -24.70
N ARG A 370 46.32 12.63 -25.84
CA ARG A 370 46.68 12.13 -27.18
C ARG A 370 48.13 12.45 -27.57
N GLN A 371 48.80 13.42 -26.93
CA GLN A 371 50.19 13.76 -27.21
C GLN A 371 51.17 12.79 -26.57
N SER A 372 50.73 12.01 -25.56
CA SER A 372 51.58 11.06 -24.84
C SER A 372 50.95 9.65 -24.81
N PRO A 373 50.74 9.01 -25.96
CA PRO A 373 50.10 7.70 -26.04
C PRO A 373 50.89 6.63 -25.32
N GLY A 374 50.17 5.73 -24.62
CA GLY A 374 50.79 4.65 -23.83
C GLY A 374 49.80 3.57 -23.43
N GLN A 375 50.19 2.74 -22.47
CA GLN A 375 49.38 1.60 -22.01
C GLN A 375 48.78 1.80 -20.63
N THR A 376 49.00 2.95 -19.96
CA THR A 376 48.46 3.23 -18.67
C THR A 376 47.00 3.73 -18.80
N PRO A 377 46.01 3.00 -18.26
CA PRO A 377 44.64 3.38 -18.32
C PRO A 377 44.34 4.71 -17.59
N VAL A 378 43.54 5.57 -18.21
CA VAL A 378 43.13 6.86 -17.64
C VAL A 378 41.70 6.73 -17.11
N VAL A 379 41.49 7.11 -15.86
CA VAL A 379 40.20 7.14 -15.19
C VAL A 379 39.82 8.60 -14.91
N ILE A 380 38.70 9.02 -15.43
CA ILE A 380 38.10 10.35 -15.21
C ILE A 380 37.11 10.26 -14.07
N PHE A 381 37.25 11.10 -13.06
CA PHE A 381 36.39 11.20 -11.90
C PHE A 381 35.80 12.60 -11.79
N TYR A 382 34.44 12.69 -11.76
CA TYR A 382 33.72 13.90 -11.52
C TYR A 382 33.36 14.01 -10.03
N SER A 383 33.86 15.05 -9.35
CA SER A 383 33.70 15.19 -7.90
C SER A 383 32.29 15.64 -7.45
N ASP A 384 31.55 16.29 -8.32
CA ASP A 384 30.18 16.77 -8.10
C ASP A 384 29.11 15.68 -8.29
N THR A 385 29.35 14.71 -9.17
CA THR A 385 28.41 13.62 -9.46
C THR A 385 28.86 12.25 -8.94
N GLY A 386 30.11 12.17 -8.39
CA GLY A 386 30.72 10.91 -7.94
C GLY A 386 30.94 9.86 -9.04
N LYS A 387 30.72 10.20 -10.29
CA LYS A 387 30.83 9.28 -11.44
C LYS A 387 32.28 9.04 -11.83
N ARG A 388 32.61 7.79 -12.17
CA ARG A 388 33.94 7.35 -12.67
C ARG A 388 33.77 6.75 -14.05
N PHE A 389 34.65 7.16 -14.98
CA PHE A 389 34.70 6.64 -16.35
C PHE A 389 36.09 6.21 -16.71
N LEU A 390 36.26 5.00 -17.21
CA LEU A 390 37.50 4.56 -17.84
C LEU A 390 37.53 5.17 -19.25
N ALA A 391 38.58 5.93 -19.55
CA ALA A 391 38.78 6.51 -20.87
C ALA A 391 39.05 5.41 -21.91
N ARG A 392 38.62 5.65 -23.16
CA ARG A 392 38.91 4.73 -24.27
C ARG A 392 40.39 4.54 -24.44
N GLN A 393 40.83 3.41 -24.95
CA GLN A 393 42.24 3.01 -25.11
C GLN A 393 43.07 4.05 -25.91
N GLU A 394 42.44 4.80 -26.83
CA GLU A 394 43.03 5.91 -27.57
C GLU A 394 43.50 7.09 -26.68
N LEU A 395 43.05 7.15 -25.45
CA LEU A 395 43.40 8.17 -24.45
C LEU A 395 44.26 7.61 -23.31
N TRP A 396 44.75 6.38 -23.47
CA TRP A 396 45.70 5.81 -22.51
C TRP A 396 47.08 6.38 -22.74
N VAL A 397 47.84 6.60 -21.67
CA VAL A 397 49.05 7.39 -21.71
C VAL A 397 50.26 6.65 -21.13
N THR A 398 51.44 7.14 -21.47
CA THR A 398 52.68 6.85 -20.71
C THR A 398 52.89 8.03 -19.75
N PRO A 399 52.66 7.85 -18.41
CA PRO A 399 52.78 8.95 -17.47
C PRO A 399 54.25 9.37 -17.34
N GLY A 400 54.54 10.59 -17.79
CA GLY A 400 55.83 11.26 -17.66
C GLY A 400 55.67 12.54 -16.87
N GLU A 401 56.76 13.09 -16.31
CA GLU A 401 56.75 14.33 -15.51
C GLU A 401 56.14 15.50 -16.26
N GLU A 402 56.43 15.62 -17.56
CA GLU A 402 55.95 16.69 -18.42
C GLU A 402 54.39 16.60 -18.64
N LEU A 403 53.82 15.39 -18.80
CA LEU A 403 52.39 15.18 -18.90
C LEU A 403 51.70 15.51 -17.58
N ILE A 404 52.28 15.10 -16.44
CA ILE A 404 51.67 15.35 -15.11
C ILE A 404 51.66 16.85 -14.79
N GLN A 405 52.73 17.59 -15.15
CA GLN A 405 52.79 19.04 -14.98
C GLN A 405 51.76 19.80 -15.85
N ASN A 406 51.50 19.28 -17.07
CA ASN A 406 50.51 19.90 -17.97
C ASN A 406 49.05 19.56 -17.64
N LEU A 407 48.83 18.54 -16.83
CA LEU A 407 47.50 18.12 -16.38
C LEU A 407 47.11 18.66 -14.97
N GLY A 408 48.02 19.17 -14.23
CA GLY A 408 47.83 19.77 -12.89
C GLY A 408 47.61 21.24 -13.00
#